data_3a8c855e6401d31d7d5101dd5404e517
#
_entry.id   3a8c855e6401d31d7d5101dd5404e517
#
_cell.length_a   1.000
_cell.length_b   1.000
_cell.length_c   1.000
_cell.angle_alpha   90.00
_cell.angle_beta   90.00
_cell.angle_gamma   90.00
#
_symmetry.space_group_name_H-M   'P 1'
#
loop_
_entity.id
_entity.type
_entity.pdbx_description
1 polymer ?
#
loop_
_entity_poly.entity_id
_entity_poly.type
_entity_poly.pdbx_seq_one_letter_code
_entity_poly.pdbx_strand_id
1 'polypeptide(L)'
;MQLDCPDLASGANTDYAGLSVKQFRKVIELHVESLNYALKTIPPEQVRIHVCWGNYEGPHHRDIALSDVIDIVLKANVTGITIESANPRHGHEWKIWQEIKLPDGKILFPGVIDDTTYFIEHPELVAERILRFAKLVGKENVIAGTDCGMGGRIHMQIGWAKLKALVEGAEMASKELWGR
;
A
#
# COMPACT_ATOMS: atom_id res chain seq x y z
N MET A 1 -1.31 14.05 6.89
CA MET A 1 -2.60 13.39 7.19
C MET A 1 -2.67 12.09 6.42
N GLN A 2 -3.18 11.00 7.00
CA GLN A 2 -3.53 9.78 6.27
C GLN A 2 -5.05 9.64 6.21
N LEU A 3 -5.56 9.23 5.07
CA LEU A 3 -6.96 8.85 4.87
C LEU A 3 -6.99 7.37 4.51
N ASP A 4 -7.76 6.60 5.25
CA ASP A 4 -7.97 5.20 4.94
C ASP A 4 -9.11 5.07 3.95
N CYS A 5 -8.83 4.46 2.82
CA CYS A 5 -9.74 4.32 1.67
C CYS A 5 -9.97 2.83 1.32
N PRO A 6 -10.55 2.04 2.24
CA PRO A 6 -10.87 0.64 1.97
C PRO A 6 -11.91 0.49 0.86
N ASP A 7 -12.72 1.49 0.65
CA ASP A 7 -13.72 1.57 -0.41
C ASP A 7 -13.12 1.48 -1.82
N LEU A 8 -11.84 1.81 -1.99
CA LEU A 8 -11.15 1.74 -3.29
C LEU A 8 -10.72 0.32 -3.67
N ALA A 9 -10.67 -0.62 -2.73
CA ALA A 9 -10.29 -2.00 -2.98
C ALA A 9 -11.21 -3.00 -2.23
N SER A 10 -11.21 -3.01 -0.91
CA SER A 10 -12.07 -3.88 -0.09
C SER A 10 -13.56 -3.75 -0.44
N GLY A 11 -14.00 -2.57 -0.86
CA GLY A 11 -15.37 -2.32 -1.30
C GLY A 11 -15.86 -3.29 -2.37
N ALA A 12 -14.97 -3.82 -3.22
CA ALA A 12 -15.32 -4.81 -4.23
C ALA A 12 -15.90 -6.10 -3.64
N ASN A 13 -15.48 -6.46 -2.44
CA ASN A 13 -15.93 -7.68 -1.74
C ASN A 13 -16.92 -7.42 -0.60
N THR A 14 -17.20 -6.17 -0.29
CA THR A 14 -18.12 -5.75 0.78
C THR A 14 -19.35 -5.08 0.19
N ASP A 15 -19.38 -3.77 0.20
CA ASP A 15 -20.57 -2.98 -0.18
C ASP A 15 -20.96 -3.15 -1.65
N TYR A 16 -20.02 -3.52 -2.49
CA TYR A 16 -20.18 -3.65 -3.95
C TYR A 16 -19.94 -5.08 -4.48
N ALA A 17 -20.02 -6.09 -3.61
CA ALA A 17 -19.71 -7.49 -3.94
C ALA A 17 -20.50 -8.10 -5.12
N GLY A 18 -21.61 -7.49 -5.51
CA GLY A 18 -22.40 -7.93 -6.67
C GLY A 18 -22.02 -7.26 -8.00
N LEU A 19 -21.08 -6.33 -8.00
CA LEU A 19 -20.71 -5.60 -9.19
C LEU A 19 -19.61 -6.31 -9.99
N SER A 20 -19.65 -6.19 -11.31
CA SER A 20 -18.49 -6.52 -12.13
C SER A 20 -17.34 -5.54 -11.88
N VAL A 21 -16.10 -5.93 -12.19
CA VAL A 21 -14.92 -5.04 -12.11
C VAL A 21 -15.19 -3.70 -12.83
N LYS A 22 -15.76 -3.76 -14.02
CA LYS A 22 -16.10 -2.54 -14.80
C LYS A 22 -17.09 -1.63 -14.08
N GLN A 23 -18.04 -2.18 -13.37
CA GLN A 23 -19.02 -1.39 -12.59
C GLN A 23 -18.36 -0.84 -11.33
N PHE A 24 -17.59 -1.66 -10.63
CA PHE A 24 -16.86 -1.23 -9.44
C PHE A 24 -15.88 -0.09 -9.76
N ARG A 25 -15.14 -0.17 -10.86
CA ARG A 25 -14.27 0.92 -11.32
C ARG A 25 -14.98 2.27 -11.45
N LYS A 26 -16.24 2.29 -11.93
CA LYS A 26 -17.04 3.53 -11.98
C LYS A 26 -17.38 4.07 -10.59
N VAL A 27 -17.60 3.19 -9.62
CA VAL A 27 -17.84 3.60 -8.23
C VAL A 27 -16.59 4.25 -7.66
N ILE A 28 -15.44 3.62 -7.79
CA ILE A 28 -14.19 4.17 -7.23
C ILE A 28 -13.71 5.43 -7.99
N GLU A 29 -14.04 5.61 -9.26
CA GLU A 29 -13.84 6.88 -9.96
C GLU A 29 -14.59 8.01 -9.26
N LEU A 30 -15.87 7.80 -8.93
CA LEU A 30 -16.67 8.78 -8.18
C LEU A 30 -16.09 9.03 -6.77
N HIS A 31 -15.60 7.96 -6.09
CA HIS A 31 -14.98 8.10 -4.77
C HIS A 31 -13.71 8.95 -4.83
N VAL A 32 -12.85 8.72 -5.83
CA VAL A 32 -11.64 9.53 -6.03
C VAL A 32 -11.98 10.98 -6.40
N GLU A 33 -13.00 11.22 -7.21
CA GLU A 33 -13.49 12.58 -7.50
C GLU A 33 -13.97 13.28 -6.22
N SER A 34 -14.75 12.58 -5.41
CA SER A 34 -15.26 13.10 -4.13
C SER A 34 -14.12 13.41 -3.15
N LEU A 35 -13.13 12.52 -3.08
CA LEU A 35 -11.91 12.71 -2.30
C LEU A 35 -11.15 13.95 -2.76
N ASN A 36 -10.93 14.09 -4.06
CA ASN A 36 -10.25 15.25 -4.64
C ASN A 36 -10.99 16.56 -4.36
N TYR A 37 -12.33 16.53 -4.41
CA TYR A 37 -13.13 17.68 -4.05
C TYR A 37 -12.97 18.05 -2.56
N ALA A 38 -12.98 17.06 -1.67
CA ALA A 38 -12.78 17.29 -0.24
C ALA A 38 -11.38 17.85 0.08
N LEU A 39 -10.37 17.43 -0.69
CA LEU A 39 -8.98 17.82 -0.50
C LEU A 39 -8.56 19.10 -1.24
N LYS A 40 -9.45 19.75 -1.97
CA LYS A 40 -9.12 20.88 -2.87
C LYS A 40 -8.34 22.04 -2.25
N THR A 41 -8.42 22.21 -0.92
CA THR A 41 -7.74 23.27 -0.18
C THR A 41 -6.54 22.77 0.64
N ILE A 42 -6.23 21.50 0.55
CA ILE A 42 -5.14 20.87 1.32
C ILE A 42 -4.00 20.57 0.34
N PRO A 43 -2.76 21.01 0.62
CA PRO A 43 -1.61 20.70 -0.21
C PRO A 43 -1.41 19.17 -0.33
N PRO A 44 -1.26 18.61 -1.54
CA PRO A 44 -1.14 17.17 -1.74
C PRO A 44 0.00 16.51 -0.96
N GLU A 45 1.10 17.24 -0.75
CA GLU A 45 2.27 16.77 0.01
C GLU A 45 1.99 16.55 1.50
N GLN A 46 0.88 17.05 2.01
CA GLN A 46 0.44 16.82 3.40
C GLN A 46 -0.48 15.62 3.54
N VAL A 47 -0.81 14.95 2.43
CA VAL A 47 -1.81 13.87 2.40
C VAL A 47 -1.23 12.60 1.79
N ARG A 48 -1.54 11.49 2.45
CA ARG A 48 -1.43 10.15 1.87
C ARG A 48 -2.74 9.39 2.04
N ILE A 49 -3.02 8.50 1.12
CA ILE A 49 -4.14 7.55 1.22
C ILE A 49 -3.61 6.15 1.48
N HIS A 50 -4.39 5.37 2.20
CA HIS A 50 -4.16 3.94 2.38
C HIS A 50 -5.23 3.15 1.63
N VAL A 51 -4.81 2.42 0.62
CA VAL A 51 -5.65 1.47 -0.12
C VAL A 51 -5.59 0.14 0.60
N CYS A 52 -6.73 -0.35 1.06
CA CYS A 52 -6.83 -1.50 1.93
C CYS A 52 -7.78 -2.55 1.34
N TRP A 53 -7.40 -3.81 1.40
CA TRP A 53 -8.26 -4.93 1.02
C TRP A 53 -9.05 -5.50 2.19
N GLY A 54 -8.93 -4.89 3.35
CA GLY A 54 -9.58 -5.31 4.58
C GLY A 54 -8.62 -6.06 5.51
N ASN A 55 -8.42 -5.51 6.68
CA ASN A 55 -7.55 -6.10 7.71
C ASN A 55 -8.34 -7.11 8.55
N TYR A 56 -8.74 -8.21 7.96
CA TYR A 56 -9.43 -9.31 8.62
C TYR A 56 -8.67 -10.63 8.43
N GLU A 57 -8.83 -11.55 9.35
CA GLU A 57 -8.27 -12.89 9.25
C GLU A 57 -9.16 -13.75 8.34
N GLY A 58 -8.71 -13.95 7.12
CA GLY A 58 -9.47 -14.69 6.14
C GLY A 58 -8.66 -15.02 4.89
N PRO A 59 -9.23 -15.78 3.95
CA PRO A 59 -8.48 -16.29 2.79
C PRO A 59 -8.15 -15.25 1.73
N HIS A 60 -8.80 -14.10 1.70
CA HIS A 60 -8.56 -12.98 0.75
C HIS A 60 -8.55 -13.36 -0.75
N HIS A 61 -9.07 -14.55 -1.09
CA HIS A 61 -9.00 -15.12 -2.45
C HIS A 61 -9.90 -14.43 -3.48
N ARG A 62 -10.78 -13.52 -3.02
CA ARG A 62 -11.70 -12.73 -3.86
C ARG A 62 -11.29 -11.26 -3.97
N ASP A 63 -10.18 -10.89 -3.40
CA ASP A 63 -9.71 -9.52 -3.45
C ASP A 63 -9.52 -9.08 -4.90
N ILE A 64 -9.97 -7.87 -5.20
CA ILE A 64 -9.75 -7.27 -6.51
C ILE A 64 -8.24 -7.05 -6.70
N ALA A 65 -7.75 -7.32 -7.91
CA ALA A 65 -6.33 -7.12 -8.19
C ALA A 65 -5.96 -5.62 -8.17
N LEU A 66 -4.76 -5.31 -7.71
CA LEU A 66 -4.24 -3.94 -7.75
C LEU A 66 -4.26 -3.38 -9.18
N SER A 67 -3.97 -4.21 -10.18
CA SER A 67 -4.02 -3.84 -11.60
C SER A 67 -5.38 -3.33 -12.05
N ASP A 68 -6.47 -3.74 -11.41
CA ASP A 68 -7.81 -3.32 -11.78
C ASP A 68 -8.20 -1.95 -11.22
N VAL A 69 -7.46 -1.42 -10.26
CA VAL A 69 -7.85 -0.19 -9.54
C VAL A 69 -6.77 0.88 -9.53
N ILE A 70 -5.49 0.53 -9.70
CA ILE A 70 -4.37 1.45 -9.44
C ILE A 70 -4.37 2.69 -10.34
N ASP A 71 -4.77 2.58 -11.59
CA ASP A 71 -4.84 3.70 -12.51
C ASP A 71 -5.86 4.77 -12.08
N ILE A 72 -6.90 4.36 -11.37
CA ILE A 72 -7.90 5.26 -10.77
C ILE A 72 -7.35 5.84 -9.47
N VAL A 73 -6.78 5.00 -8.61
CA VAL A 73 -6.15 5.41 -7.35
C VAL A 73 -5.09 6.49 -7.58
N LEU A 74 -4.29 6.34 -8.63
CA LEU A 74 -3.25 7.31 -8.99
C LEU A 74 -3.78 8.69 -9.38
N LYS A 75 -5.09 8.83 -9.67
CA LYS A 75 -5.74 10.12 -9.94
C LYS A 75 -6.09 10.90 -8.66
N ALA A 76 -5.97 10.30 -7.48
CA ALA A 76 -6.18 11.00 -6.21
C ALA A 76 -5.16 12.14 -6.06
N ASN A 77 -5.63 13.33 -5.65
CA ASN A 77 -4.78 14.51 -5.48
C ASN A 77 -4.04 14.46 -4.13
N VAL A 78 -3.18 13.47 -3.99
CA VAL A 78 -2.36 13.23 -2.80
C VAL A 78 -0.94 12.88 -3.24
N THR A 79 0.05 13.15 -2.41
CA THR A 79 1.43 12.73 -2.69
C THR A 79 1.67 11.26 -2.32
N GLY A 80 1.19 10.84 -1.15
CA GLY A 80 1.47 9.49 -0.64
C GLY A 80 0.38 8.48 -0.99
N ILE A 81 0.79 7.28 -1.43
CA ILE A 81 -0.10 6.14 -1.67
C ILE A 81 0.47 4.93 -0.95
N THR A 82 -0.28 4.37 0.00
CA THR A 82 0.08 3.12 0.67
C THR A 82 -0.70 1.97 0.08
N ILE A 83 -0.03 0.86 -0.12
CA ILE A 83 -0.59 -0.38 -0.67
C ILE A 83 -0.08 -1.58 0.12
N GLU A 84 -0.89 -2.62 0.22
CA GLU A 84 -0.45 -3.91 0.75
C GLU A 84 0.48 -4.59 -0.27
N SER A 85 1.58 -5.16 0.18
CA SER A 85 2.51 -5.90 -0.69
C SER A 85 3.44 -6.88 0.05
N ALA A 86 3.25 -7.08 1.35
CA ALA A 86 4.04 -8.02 2.14
C ALA A 86 3.32 -9.36 2.36
N ASN A 87 1.99 -9.36 2.43
CA ASN A 87 1.22 -10.56 2.66
C ASN A 87 1.21 -11.49 1.43
N PRO A 88 0.95 -12.80 1.60
CA PRO A 88 1.00 -13.76 0.50
C PRO A 88 0.00 -13.49 -0.62
N ARG A 89 -1.08 -12.76 -0.35
CA ARG A 89 -2.13 -12.49 -1.32
C ARG A 89 -1.71 -11.40 -2.30
N HIS A 90 -1.08 -10.32 -1.79
CA HIS A 90 -0.71 -9.13 -2.56
C HIS A 90 0.79 -9.03 -2.86
N GLY A 91 1.60 -9.89 -2.26
CA GLY A 91 3.06 -9.87 -2.38
C GLY A 91 3.63 -10.03 -3.80
N HIS A 92 2.82 -10.41 -4.76
CA HIS A 92 3.22 -10.53 -6.18
C HIS A 92 2.89 -9.26 -7.00
N GLU A 93 2.06 -8.36 -6.49
CA GLU A 93 1.50 -7.23 -7.22
C GLU A 93 2.51 -6.08 -7.44
N TRP A 94 3.70 -6.17 -6.83
CA TRP A 94 4.79 -5.26 -7.18
C TRP A 94 5.10 -5.24 -8.68
N LYS A 95 4.74 -6.31 -9.42
CA LYS A 95 4.96 -6.43 -10.86
C LYS A 95 4.23 -5.37 -11.67
N ILE A 96 3.14 -4.82 -11.15
CA ILE A 96 2.37 -3.78 -11.84
C ILE A 96 3.22 -2.54 -12.13
N TRP A 97 4.20 -2.25 -11.28
CA TRP A 97 5.11 -1.11 -11.45
C TRP A 97 6.17 -1.32 -12.55
N GLN A 98 6.19 -2.49 -13.19
CA GLN A 98 6.95 -2.70 -14.42
C GLN A 98 6.21 -2.16 -15.65
N GLU A 99 4.90 -2.02 -15.55
CA GLU A 99 4.00 -1.63 -16.64
C GLU A 99 3.44 -0.22 -16.45
N ILE A 100 3.18 0.16 -15.21
CA ILE A 100 2.60 1.45 -14.83
C ILE A 100 3.68 2.34 -14.22
N LYS A 101 3.89 3.52 -14.81
CA LYS A 101 4.77 4.53 -14.22
C LYS A 101 4.08 5.20 -13.01
N LEU A 102 4.78 5.30 -11.89
CA LEU A 102 4.35 6.17 -10.78
C LEU A 102 4.36 7.62 -11.27
N PRO A 103 3.24 8.37 -11.18
CA PRO A 103 3.20 9.77 -11.62
C PRO A 103 4.21 10.65 -10.88
N ASP A 104 4.76 11.63 -11.55
CA ASP A 104 5.73 12.56 -10.98
C ASP A 104 5.13 13.28 -9.76
N GLY A 105 5.92 13.42 -8.70
CA GLY A 105 5.49 13.99 -7.42
C GLY A 105 4.72 13.04 -6.49
N LYS A 106 4.49 11.80 -6.89
CA LYS A 106 3.93 10.79 -6.00
C LYS A 106 5.01 9.99 -5.29
N ILE A 107 4.68 9.56 -4.08
CA ILE A 107 5.51 8.69 -3.22
C ILE A 107 4.71 7.43 -2.92
N LEU A 108 5.32 6.28 -3.15
CA LEU A 108 4.75 4.99 -2.85
C LEU A 108 5.17 4.53 -1.45
N PHE A 109 4.22 4.08 -0.67
CA PHE A 109 4.42 3.46 0.63
C PHE A 109 4.03 1.98 0.55
N PRO A 110 4.88 1.12 -0.01
CA PRO A 110 4.58 -0.31 -0.07
C PRO A 110 4.63 -0.91 1.32
N GLY A 111 3.69 -1.79 1.64
CA GLY A 111 3.80 -2.68 2.78
C GLY A 111 4.95 -3.64 2.57
N VAL A 112 5.93 -3.61 3.46
CA VAL A 112 7.08 -4.54 3.48
C VAL A 112 7.07 -5.42 4.71
N ILE A 113 6.11 -5.18 5.59
CA ILE A 113 5.77 -5.96 6.77
C ILE A 113 4.30 -6.36 6.67
N ASP A 114 4.01 -7.66 6.75
CA ASP A 114 2.65 -8.19 6.89
C ASP A 114 2.13 -7.92 8.31
N ASP A 115 0.90 -7.52 8.44
CA ASP A 115 0.26 -7.18 9.70
C ASP A 115 -0.69 -8.27 10.24
N THR A 116 -0.91 -9.35 9.48
CA THR A 116 -1.87 -10.41 9.80
C THR A 116 -1.24 -11.67 10.39
N THR A 117 0.08 -11.86 10.24
CA THR A 117 0.79 -13.05 10.74
C THR A 117 1.66 -12.75 11.95
N TYR A 118 1.93 -13.80 12.74
CA TYR A 118 2.84 -13.73 13.89
C TYR A 118 4.32 -13.91 13.51
N PHE A 119 4.63 -14.22 12.27
CA PHE A 119 6.02 -14.28 11.81
C PHE A 119 6.62 -12.88 11.79
N ILE A 120 7.80 -12.74 12.41
CA ILE A 120 8.59 -11.52 12.34
C ILE A 120 9.47 -11.65 11.09
N GLU A 121 9.33 -10.73 10.15
CA GLU A 121 10.11 -10.72 8.92
C GLU A 121 11.60 -10.55 9.21
N HIS A 122 12.43 -11.28 8.46
CA HIS A 122 13.86 -11.06 8.52
C HIS A 122 14.23 -9.70 7.90
N PRO A 123 15.12 -8.90 8.50
CA PRO A 123 15.46 -7.58 7.96
C PRO A 123 15.97 -7.60 6.52
N GLU A 124 16.70 -8.64 6.11
CA GLU A 124 17.13 -8.79 4.71
C GLU A 124 15.93 -8.93 3.75
N LEU A 125 14.88 -9.70 4.13
CA LEU A 125 13.67 -9.81 3.32
C LEU A 125 12.96 -8.44 3.19
N VAL A 126 12.94 -7.68 4.27
CA VAL A 126 12.40 -6.30 4.26
C VAL A 126 13.22 -5.43 3.31
N ALA A 127 14.55 -5.48 3.39
CA ALA A 127 15.44 -4.74 2.50
C ALA A 127 15.23 -5.14 1.02
N GLU A 128 15.15 -6.44 0.71
CA GLU A 128 14.85 -6.92 -0.65
C GLU A 128 13.54 -6.35 -1.20
N ARG A 129 12.50 -6.32 -0.38
CA ARG A 129 11.19 -5.75 -0.76
C ARG A 129 11.33 -4.26 -1.09
N ILE A 130 12.00 -3.47 -0.24
CA ILE A 130 12.24 -2.04 -0.45
C ILE A 130 13.06 -1.80 -1.74
N LEU A 131 14.16 -2.52 -1.91
CA LEU A 131 15.04 -2.39 -3.08
C LEU A 131 14.30 -2.70 -4.38
N ARG A 132 13.39 -3.68 -4.35
CA ARG A 132 12.56 -4.04 -5.49
C ARG A 132 11.68 -2.87 -5.95
N PHE A 133 10.98 -2.22 -5.03
CA PHE A 133 10.18 -1.04 -5.35
C PHE A 133 11.06 0.14 -5.78
N ALA A 134 12.17 0.39 -5.08
CA ALA A 134 13.09 1.47 -5.41
C ALA A 134 13.65 1.38 -6.85
N LYS A 135 13.90 0.15 -7.33
CA LYS A 135 14.33 -0.09 -8.73
C LYS A 135 13.24 0.25 -9.76
N LEU A 136 11.97 0.12 -9.39
CA LEU A 136 10.84 0.28 -10.31
C LEU A 136 10.30 1.72 -10.35
N VAL A 137 10.20 2.36 -9.20
CA VAL A 137 9.55 3.68 -9.10
C VAL A 137 10.52 4.82 -8.74
N GLY A 138 11.82 4.53 -8.58
CA GLY A 138 12.83 5.48 -8.13
C GLY A 138 13.04 5.42 -6.61
N LYS A 139 14.30 5.42 -6.19
CA LYS A 139 14.67 5.27 -4.77
C LYS A 139 14.19 6.43 -3.89
N GLU A 140 14.03 7.61 -4.46
CA GLU A 140 13.51 8.82 -3.82
C GLU A 140 11.98 8.79 -3.63
N ASN A 141 11.29 7.88 -4.31
CA ASN A 141 9.84 7.80 -4.34
C ASN A 141 9.29 6.64 -3.51
N VAL A 142 10.10 6.02 -2.65
CA VAL A 142 9.69 4.88 -1.82
C VAL A 142 9.91 5.17 -0.34
N ILE A 143 8.88 4.96 0.45
CA ILE A 143 8.94 4.95 1.92
C ILE A 143 8.37 3.63 2.41
N ALA A 144 9.16 2.85 3.15
CA ALA A 144 8.74 1.56 3.67
C ALA A 144 7.59 1.71 4.68
N GLY A 145 6.60 0.83 4.59
CA GLY A 145 5.45 0.79 5.49
C GLY A 145 5.07 -0.63 5.89
N THR A 146 3.98 -0.75 6.62
CA THR A 146 3.28 -2.01 6.90
C THR A 146 2.11 -2.16 5.94
N ASP A 147 1.65 -3.39 5.70
CA ASP A 147 0.49 -3.63 4.85
C ASP A 147 -0.74 -2.87 5.36
N CYS A 148 -1.02 -2.97 6.64
CA CYS A 148 -2.09 -2.23 7.31
C CYS A 148 -1.73 -1.98 8.78
N GLY A 149 -2.71 -1.59 9.60
CA GLY A 149 -2.52 -1.36 11.02
C GLY A 149 -2.44 -2.66 11.83
N MET A 150 -1.45 -2.78 12.70
CA MET A 150 -1.23 -3.96 13.55
C MET A 150 -2.10 -3.98 14.82
N GLY A 151 -2.75 -2.87 15.15
CA GLY A 151 -3.54 -2.75 16.37
C GLY A 151 -4.73 -3.72 16.40
N GLY A 152 -4.81 -4.53 17.48
CA GLY A 152 -5.88 -5.52 17.65
C GLY A 152 -5.75 -6.78 16.78
N ARG A 153 -4.71 -6.90 15.95
CA ARG A 153 -4.47 -8.06 15.08
C ARG A 153 -3.41 -9.01 15.65
N ILE A 154 -2.30 -8.46 16.05
CA ILE A 154 -1.18 -9.22 16.60
C ILE A 154 -0.87 -8.77 18.02
N HIS A 155 -0.20 -9.64 18.76
CA HIS A 155 0.27 -9.28 20.10
C HIS A 155 1.24 -8.09 20.03
N MET A 156 1.11 -7.14 20.94
CA MET A 156 1.88 -5.90 20.94
C MET A 156 3.41 -6.11 20.84
N GLN A 157 3.94 -7.11 21.55
CA GLN A 157 5.38 -7.43 21.49
C GLN A 157 5.82 -7.91 20.11
N ILE A 158 4.96 -8.65 19.41
CA ILE A 158 5.22 -9.08 18.02
C ILE A 158 5.19 -7.87 17.10
N GLY A 159 4.20 -6.98 17.27
CA GLY A 159 4.12 -5.73 16.52
C GLY A 159 5.38 -4.89 16.64
N TRP A 160 5.88 -4.70 17.87
CA TRP A 160 7.15 -3.99 18.09
C TRP A 160 8.35 -4.69 17.44
N ALA A 161 8.41 -6.02 17.50
CA ALA A 161 9.49 -6.77 16.87
C ALA A 161 9.43 -6.66 15.34
N LYS A 162 8.24 -6.67 14.74
CA LYS A 162 8.04 -6.43 13.30
C LYS A 162 8.47 -5.01 12.88
N LEU A 163 8.09 -4.00 13.67
CA LEU A 163 8.52 -2.61 13.42
C LEU A 163 10.04 -2.45 13.54
N LYS A 164 10.68 -3.17 14.47
CA LYS A 164 12.14 -3.21 14.56
C LYS A 164 12.75 -3.82 13.30
N ALA A 165 12.23 -4.95 12.83
CA ALA A 165 12.68 -5.57 11.58
C ALA A 165 12.49 -4.64 10.36
N LEU A 166 11.39 -3.86 10.34
CA LEU A 166 11.16 -2.85 9.31
C LEU A 166 12.27 -1.78 9.31
N VAL A 167 12.62 -1.25 10.48
CA VAL A 167 13.67 -0.24 10.62
C VAL A 167 15.03 -0.79 10.19
N GLU A 168 15.41 -1.96 10.69
CA GLU A 168 16.66 -2.63 10.34
C GLU A 168 16.75 -2.89 8.82
N GLY A 169 15.69 -3.40 8.21
CA GLY A 169 15.64 -3.61 6.76
C GLY A 169 15.67 -2.32 5.94
N ALA A 170 15.02 -1.26 6.43
CA ALA A 170 15.06 0.05 5.80
C ALA A 170 16.46 0.67 5.87
N GLU A 171 17.18 0.50 6.98
CA GLU A 171 18.58 0.93 7.11
C GLU A 171 19.49 0.18 6.13
N MET A 172 19.31 -1.14 5.99
CA MET A 172 20.06 -1.96 5.01
C MET A 172 19.81 -1.49 3.58
N ALA A 173 18.54 -1.32 3.20
CA ALA A 173 18.17 -0.84 1.87
C ALA A 173 18.69 0.59 1.60
N SER A 174 18.59 1.48 2.59
CA SER A 174 19.10 2.85 2.47
C SER A 174 20.60 2.88 2.28
N LYS A 175 21.34 2.04 3.01
CA LYS A 175 22.79 1.91 2.87
C LYS A 175 23.17 1.44 1.46
N GLU A 176 22.44 0.50 0.90
CA GLU A 176 22.67 0.03 -0.48
C GLU A 176 22.34 1.12 -1.52
N LEU A 177 21.20 1.78 -1.37
CA LEU A 177 20.71 2.76 -2.34
C LEU A 177 21.48 4.09 -2.33
N TRP A 178 21.97 4.51 -1.16
CA TRP A 178 22.54 5.84 -0.95
C TRP A 178 24.01 5.83 -0.55
N GLY A 179 24.59 4.67 -0.24
CA GLY A 179 25.98 4.55 0.20
C GLY A 179 26.27 5.16 1.57
N ARG A 180 25.26 5.19 2.46
CA ARG A 180 25.35 5.85 3.76
C ARG A 180 25.01 4.89 4.89
#